data_75873d0e37ebab7d73434df772a14c53
#
_entry.id   75873d0e37ebab7d73434df772a14c53
#
_cell.length_a   1.000
_cell.length_b   1.000
_cell.length_c   1.000
_cell.angle_alpha   90.00
_cell.angle_beta   90.00
_cell.angle_gamma   90.00
#
_symmetry.space_group_name_H-M   'P 1'
#
loop_
_entity.id
_entity.type
_entity.pdbx_description
1 polymer ?
#
loop_
_entity_poly.entity_id
_entity_poly.type
_entity_poly.pdbx_seq_one_letter_code
_entity_poly.pdbx_strand_id
1 'polypeptide(L)'
;MRCLMFVCLLICSLPSFALDRSRVEGYLLPNGLQVILKNGYERDHVAIRLVVGVGLDDFNCEQKELPHLLEHLLFSGIDETGEGGLEERLQSLGGEWNAYTSSADTTFVIEAPARNQRKILDLLLAVIHDTRIDAKALATAKRIIEREDGGHYGHLQRWLDRQDIGHPASDQLATELGLKCPERSNLDDMTLEQVNTLRDRWYAANNMTLIVVGGLDRLLPAYLERTFGELPATEPEERRTLESIGQQAAQRRDLTRGWLGDSVKLHWLFVEPVLDNDHQATLDLLSHYLDWALYDQMRLRNGLSYGPSAKRESFGDTGLLSLNADLEREDIDQAVEVMQKLFDHLRKEGLDPDTFERIKYASVAKESWSTQGNSALADYYWGALNDYSDGRFVNPVRKLRQVSLVQANEALKELLKEDGYVRIEKPLLGYDELYGLVALLLGLILAAGLLRWRRHGPEKPSGATREQ
;
A
#
# COMPACT_ATOMS: atom_id res chain seq x y z
N MET A 1 -50.74 -9.25 -39.18
CA MET A 1 -49.77 -9.91 -38.28
C MET A 1 -48.29 -9.56 -38.50
N ARG A 2 -47.83 -9.14 -39.68
CA ARG A 2 -46.43 -8.77 -39.93
C ARG A 2 -45.99 -7.39 -39.37
N CYS A 3 -46.92 -6.42 -39.22
CA CYS A 3 -46.56 -5.08 -38.68
C CYS A 3 -46.45 -5.07 -37.13
N LEU A 4 -47.11 -5.97 -36.41
CA LEU A 4 -47.01 -6.03 -34.93
C LEU A 4 -45.67 -6.63 -34.46
N MET A 5 -45.04 -7.50 -35.28
CA MET A 5 -43.73 -8.09 -34.94
C MET A 5 -42.54 -7.09 -35.06
N PHE A 6 -42.69 -6.06 -35.93
CA PHE A 6 -41.65 -5.02 -36.08
C PHE A 6 -41.67 -3.97 -34.98
N VAL A 7 -42.82 -3.70 -34.36
CA VAL A 7 -42.96 -2.77 -33.23
C VAL A 7 -42.43 -3.39 -31.95
N CYS A 8 -42.59 -4.72 -31.72
CA CYS A 8 -41.99 -5.39 -30.56
C CYS A 8 -40.47 -5.49 -30.62
N LEU A 9 -39.84 -5.51 -31.79
CA LEU A 9 -38.35 -5.54 -31.93
C LEU A 9 -37.72 -4.16 -31.72
N LEU A 10 -38.46 -3.07 -31.90
CA LEU A 10 -37.98 -1.71 -31.61
C LEU A 10 -38.03 -1.30 -30.15
N ILE A 11 -38.85 -1.99 -29.34
CA ILE A 11 -38.96 -1.71 -27.89
C ILE A 11 -37.85 -2.44 -27.07
N CYS A 12 -37.21 -3.47 -27.63
CA CYS A 12 -36.13 -4.20 -26.96
C CYS A 12 -34.74 -3.59 -27.08
N SER A 13 -34.58 -2.48 -27.78
CA SER A 13 -33.30 -1.75 -27.88
C SER A 13 -33.30 -0.45 -27.08
N LEU A 14 -33.83 -0.51 -25.84
CA LEU A 14 -33.51 0.54 -24.89
C LEU A 14 -32.00 0.46 -24.60
N PRO A 15 -31.22 1.51 -24.87
CA PRO A 15 -29.82 1.49 -24.52
C PRO A 15 -29.75 1.23 -23.02
N SER A 16 -29.09 0.16 -22.65
CA SER A 16 -28.63 -0.06 -21.28
C SER A 16 -27.69 1.10 -21.00
N PHE A 17 -28.17 2.14 -20.32
CA PHE A 17 -27.31 3.21 -19.85
C PHE A 17 -26.38 2.60 -18.80
N ALA A 18 -25.20 2.19 -19.24
CA ALA A 18 -24.13 1.87 -18.30
C ALA A 18 -23.92 3.09 -17.41
N LEU A 19 -23.77 2.86 -16.11
CA LEU A 19 -23.51 3.91 -15.14
C LEU A 19 -22.26 4.70 -15.58
N ASP A 20 -22.44 5.98 -15.94
CA ASP A 20 -21.28 6.83 -16.24
C ASP A 20 -20.55 7.17 -14.95
N ARG A 21 -19.48 6.43 -14.66
CA ARG A 21 -18.68 6.61 -13.46
C ARG A 21 -17.94 7.94 -13.41
N SER A 22 -17.72 8.60 -14.54
CA SER A 22 -17.00 9.87 -14.56
C SER A 22 -17.85 11.06 -14.11
N ARG A 23 -19.17 10.95 -14.11
CA ARG A 23 -20.09 12.01 -13.70
C ARG A 23 -20.62 11.75 -12.30
N VAL A 24 -20.51 12.75 -11.44
CA VAL A 24 -21.03 12.76 -10.07
C VAL A 24 -21.82 14.03 -9.81
N GLU A 25 -22.66 14.02 -8.78
CA GLU A 25 -23.20 15.23 -8.18
C GLU A 25 -22.16 15.72 -7.16
N GLY A 26 -21.43 16.76 -7.50
CA GLY A 26 -20.38 17.33 -6.65
C GLY A 26 -20.65 18.81 -6.38
N TYR A 27 -20.54 19.23 -5.10
CA TYR A 27 -20.73 20.59 -4.67
C TYR A 27 -19.97 20.87 -3.37
N LEU A 28 -19.80 22.16 -3.05
CA LEU A 28 -19.26 22.61 -1.77
C LEU A 28 -20.41 23.06 -0.86
N LEU A 29 -20.35 22.66 0.40
CA LEU A 29 -21.18 23.23 1.44
C LEU A 29 -20.71 24.66 1.79
N PRO A 30 -21.54 25.50 2.45
CA PRO A 30 -21.15 26.87 2.81
C PRO A 30 -19.87 26.98 3.65
N ASN A 31 -19.56 25.94 4.43
CA ASN A 31 -18.34 25.85 5.23
C ASN A 31 -17.13 25.27 4.47
N GLY A 32 -17.25 25.04 3.16
CA GLY A 32 -16.16 24.57 2.30
C GLY A 32 -16.00 23.05 2.23
N LEU A 33 -16.82 22.26 2.95
CA LEU A 33 -16.78 20.80 2.83
C LEU A 33 -17.19 20.38 1.42
N GLN A 34 -16.32 19.59 0.77
CA GLN A 34 -16.62 19.02 -0.53
C GLN A 34 -17.52 17.80 -0.39
N VAL A 35 -18.61 17.75 -1.15
CA VAL A 35 -19.53 16.61 -1.19
C VAL A 35 -19.56 16.02 -2.59
N ILE A 36 -19.41 14.69 -2.68
CA ILE A 36 -19.50 13.92 -3.91
C ILE A 36 -20.53 12.83 -3.72
N LEU A 37 -21.64 12.92 -4.45
CA LEU A 37 -22.75 11.99 -4.41
C LEU A 37 -22.87 11.21 -5.72
N LYS A 38 -23.06 9.89 -5.62
CA LYS A 38 -23.28 9.04 -6.78
C LYS A 38 -24.32 7.97 -6.51
N ASN A 39 -25.40 7.96 -7.29
CA ASN A 39 -26.26 6.78 -7.33
C ASN A 39 -25.45 5.60 -7.86
N GLY A 40 -25.36 4.57 -7.04
CA GLY A 40 -24.52 3.39 -7.28
C GLY A 40 -25.24 2.25 -8.00
N TYR A 41 -24.59 1.10 -7.99
CA TYR A 41 -25.11 -0.14 -8.59
C TYR A 41 -26.16 -0.80 -7.71
N GLU A 42 -25.89 -0.90 -6.39
CA GLU A 42 -26.78 -1.50 -5.39
C GLU A 42 -27.59 -0.41 -4.67
N ARG A 43 -28.92 -0.53 -4.71
CA ARG A 43 -29.82 0.45 -4.08
C ARG A 43 -30.01 0.27 -2.58
N ASP A 44 -29.78 -0.94 -2.07
CA ASP A 44 -29.94 -1.27 -0.65
C ASP A 44 -28.68 -1.03 0.18
N HIS A 45 -27.61 -0.62 -0.47
CA HIS A 45 -26.29 -0.43 0.11
C HIS A 45 -25.74 0.98 -0.19
N VAL A 46 -25.00 1.55 0.77
CA VAL A 46 -24.19 2.77 0.58
C VAL A 46 -22.76 2.54 1.04
N ALA A 47 -21.83 3.01 0.24
CA ALA A 47 -20.43 3.16 0.57
C ALA A 47 -20.13 4.64 0.85
N ILE A 48 -19.54 4.92 2.00
CA ILE A 48 -19.21 6.27 2.46
C ILE A 48 -17.71 6.35 2.66
N ARG A 49 -17.09 7.43 2.15
CA ARG A 49 -15.70 7.79 2.42
C ARG A 49 -15.68 9.23 2.92
N LEU A 50 -15.14 9.44 4.11
CA LEU A 50 -14.81 10.78 4.57
C LEU A 50 -13.30 10.90 4.53
N VAL A 51 -12.82 11.71 3.62
CA VAL A 51 -11.40 11.97 3.39
C VAL A 51 -11.03 13.27 4.08
N VAL A 52 -10.11 13.21 5.03
CA VAL A 52 -9.51 14.38 5.68
C VAL A 52 -8.14 14.59 5.06
N GLY A 53 -7.90 15.79 4.53
CA GLY A 53 -6.66 16.11 3.82
C GLY A 53 -5.47 16.29 4.76
N VAL A 54 -5.18 15.29 5.58
CA VAL A 54 -4.01 15.23 6.47
C VAL A 54 -3.47 13.79 6.54
N GLY A 55 -2.19 13.63 6.27
CA GLY A 55 -1.51 12.34 6.30
C GLY A 55 -0.14 12.42 6.97
N LEU A 56 0.60 11.33 6.86
CA LEU A 56 1.91 11.19 7.52
C LEU A 56 2.95 12.20 7.01
N ASP A 57 2.89 12.58 5.72
CA ASP A 57 3.87 13.46 5.09
C ASP A 57 3.62 14.96 5.35
N ASP A 58 2.50 15.32 5.99
CA ASP A 58 2.22 16.69 6.42
C ASP A 58 3.00 17.09 7.70
N PHE A 59 3.73 16.16 8.30
CA PHE A 59 4.50 16.35 9.52
C PHE A 59 5.98 15.99 9.31
N ASN A 60 6.84 16.59 10.17
CA ASN A 60 8.23 16.20 10.23
C ASN A 60 8.39 14.76 10.75
N CYS A 61 9.58 14.17 10.58
CA CYS A 61 9.83 12.78 10.96
C CYS A 61 9.58 12.47 12.45
N GLU A 62 9.69 13.46 13.33
CA GLU A 62 9.42 13.28 14.76
C GLU A 62 7.93 13.19 15.09
N GLN A 63 7.09 13.75 14.24
CA GLN A 63 5.65 13.92 14.48
C GLN A 63 4.75 13.24 13.44
N LYS A 64 5.33 12.55 12.47
CA LYS A 64 4.57 11.99 11.34
C LYS A 64 3.48 11.00 11.73
N GLU A 65 3.58 10.38 12.92
CA GLU A 65 2.57 9.44 13.41
C GLU A 65 1.37 10.15 14.10
N LEU A 66 1.37 11.48 14.23
CA LEU A 66 0.26 12.19 14.84
C LEU A 66 -1.10 11.97 14.16
N PRO A 67 -1.21 11.97 12.80
CA PRO A 67 -2.48 11.66 12.13
C PRO A 67 -2.98 10.25 12.42
N HIS A 68 -2.10 9.27 12.39
CA HIS A 68 -2.40 7.87 12.70
C HIS A 68 -2.81 7.69 14.17
N LEU A 69 -2.13 8.36 15.08
CA LEU A 69 -2.50 8.37 16.49
C LEU A 69 -3.89 9.00 16.72
N LEU A 70 -4.21 10.09 16.03
CA LEU A 70 -5.54 10.70 16.10
C LEU A 70 -6.61 9.77 15.54
N GLU A 71 -6.35 9.07 14.43
CA GLU A 71 -7.25 8.07 13.86
C GLU A 71 -7.66 7.05 14.93
N HIS A 72 -6.70 6.38 15.59
CA HIS A 72 -6.98 5.43 16.68
C HIS A 72 -7.78 6.05 17.82
N LEU A 73 -7.49 7.30 18.17
CA LEU A 73 -8.16 7.99 19.27
C LEU A 73 -9.63 8.34 18.96
N LEU A 74 -9.94 8.61 17.70
CA LEU A 74 -11.31 8.88 17.28
C LEU A 74 -12.20 7.63 17.37
N PHE A 75 -11.63 6.45 17.18
CA PHE A 75 -12.37 5.19 17.34
C PHE A 75 -12.65 4.85 18.83
N SER A 76 -11.83 5.32 19.76
CA SER A 76 -11.92 4.92 21.16
C SER A 76 -12.88 5.76 22.01
N GLY A 77 -13.50 6.81 21.47
CA GLY A 77 -13.90 7.89 22.35
C GLY A 77 -15.34 8.40 22.29
N ILE A 78 -16.30 7.79 21.60
CA ILE A 78 -17.69 8.27 21.65
C ILE A 78 -18.37 7.86 22.96
N ASP A 79 -17.99 6.72 23.53
CA ASP A 79 -18.54 6.22 24.79
C ASP A 79 -17.41 6.03 25.82
N GLU A 80 -17.76 6.20 27.11
CA GLU A 80 -16.87 5.88 28.23
C GLU A 80 -16.42 4.39 28.25
N THR A 81 -17.02 3.56 27.40
CA THR A 81 -16.77 2.13 27.29
C THR A 81 -15.63 1.75 26.32
N GLY A 82 -15.07 2.69 25.57
CA GLY A 82 -13.95 2.47 24.64
C GLY A 82 -14.37 2.07 23.22
N GLU A 83 -13.43 1.50 22.44
CA GLU A 83 -13.64 1.16 21.02
C GLU A 83 -14.87 0.25 20.79
N GLY A 84 -15.18 -0.66 21.72
CA GLY A 84 -16.35 -1.55 21.61
C GLY A 84 -17.69 -0.85 21.51
N GLY A 85 -17.88 0.31 22.16
CA GLY A 85 -19.14 1.03 22.13
C GLY A 85 -19.51 1.57 20.76
N LEU A 86 -18.53 2.07 20.01
CA LEU A 86 -18.74 2.52 18.64
C LEU A 86 -19.05 1.35 17.69
N GLU A 87 -18.31 0.28 17.81
CA GLU A 87 -18.52 -0.94 17.01
C GLU A 87 -19.91 -1.53 17.24
N GLU A 88 -20.37 -1.63 18.48
CA GLU A 88 -21.72 -2.11 18.79
C GLU A 88 -22.82 -1.25 18.16
N ARG A 89 -22.66 0.08 18.17
CA ARG A 89 -23.61 1.00 17.53
C ARG A 89 -23.64 0.80 16.02
N LEU A 90 -22.48 0.69 15.40
CA LEU A 90 -22.36 0.48 13.98
C LEU A 90 -22.97 -0.85 13.55
N GLN A 91 -22.64 -1.94 14.27
CA GLN A 91 -23.23 -3.27 14.04
C GLN A 91 -24.75 -3.26 14.21
N SER A 92 -25.28 -2.53 15.19
CA SER A 92 -26.74 -2.40 15.37
C SER A 92 -27.44 -1.72 14.20
N LEU A 93 -26.70 -0.90 13.43
CA LEU A 93 -27.17 -0.27 12.20
C LEU A 93 -26.87 -1.12 10.96
N GLY A 94 -26.22 -2.28 11.12
CA GLY A 94 -25.79 -3.18 10.05
C GLY A 94 -24.65 -2.58 9.22
N GLY A 95 -23.86 -1.70 9.82
CA GLY A 95 -22.71 -1.08 9.19
C GLY A 95 -21.39 -1.78 9.57
N GLU A 96 -20.41 -1.55 8.73
CA GLU A 96 -19.00 -1.87 8.96
C GLU A 96 -18.19 -0.61 8.66
N TRP A 97 -17.13 -0.38 9.43
CA TRP A 97 -16.24 0.70 9.11
C TRP A 97 -14.78 0.37 9.41
N ASN A 98 -13.91 1.12 8.75
CA ASN A 98 -12.49 1.11 8.98
C ASN A 98 -11.94 2.53 8.76
N ALA A 99 -10.71 2.78 9.13
CA ALA A 99 -10.00 3.99 8.74
C ALA A 99 -8.59 3.66 8.29
N TYR A 100 -8.00 4.56 7.54
CA TYR A 100 -6.66 4.44 6.99
C TYR A 100 -5.99 5.81 7.02
N THR A 101 -4.79 5.86 7.57
CA THR A 101 -3.91 7.01 7.46
C THR A 101 -2.82 6.72 6.44
N SER A 102 -2.87 7.44 5.32
CA SER A 102 -1.88 7.37 4.25
C SER A 102 -0.82 8.46 4.41
N SER A 103 0.09 8.57 3.45
CA SER A 103 1.02 9.71 3.37
C SER A 103 0.30 11.05 3.19
N ALA A 104 -0.84 11.08 2.49
CA ALA A 104 -1.51 12.33 2.06
C ALA A 104 -2.85 12.62 2.74
N ASP A 105 -3.53 11.61 3.27
CA ASP A 105 -4.87 11.74 3.86
C ASP A 105 -5.12 10.74 4.99
N THR A 106 -6.15 11.05 5.80
CA THR A 106 -6.79 10.11 6.74
C THR A 106 -8.22 9.90 6.27
N THR A 107 -8.60 8.67 5.96
CA THR A 107 -9.90 8.36 5.37
C THR A 107 -10.68 7.34 6.19
N PHE A 108 -11.93 7.71 6.51
CA PHE A 108 -12.91 6.84 7.15
C PHE A 108 -13.72 6.12 6.07
N VAL A 109 -13.70 4.80 6.09
CA VAL A 109 -14.32 3.90 5.11
C VAL A 109 -15.49 3.20 5.77
N ILE A 110 -16.70 3.43 5.28
CA ILE A 110 -17.92 2.90 5.89
C ILE A 110 -18.78 2.22 4.82
N GLU A 111 -19.25 1.04 5.13
CA GLU A 111 -20.25 0.30 4.36
C GLU A 111 -21.52 0.11 5.20
N ALA A 112 -22.69 0.40 4.63
CA ALA A 112 -23.92 0.33 5.40
C ALA A 112 -25.17 0.09 4.55
N PRO A 113 -26.27 -0.43 5.14
CA PRO A 113 -27.58 -0.45 4.49
C PRO A 113 -28.05 0.99 4.16
N ALA A 114 -28.50 1.22 2.93
CA ALA A 114 -28.93 2.53 2.45
C ALA A 114 -30.01 3.17 3.35
N ARG A 115 -30.92 2.37 3.92
CA ARG A 115 -31.96 2.84 4.84
C ARG A 115 -31.43 3.49 6.14
N ASN A 116 -30.19 3.16 6.53
CA ASN A 116 -29.55 3.66 7.75
C ASN A 116 -28.52 4.76 7.47
N GLN A 117 -28.37 5.23 6.22
CA GLN A 117 -27.32 6.15 5.80
C GLN A 117 -27.23 7.43 6.66
N ARG A 118 -28.38 8.04 7.05
CA ARG A 118 -28.37 9.23 7.90
C ARG A 118 -27.89 8.94 9.31
N LYS A 119 -28.32 7.83 9.93
CA LYS A 119 -27.85 7.43 11.26
C LYS A 119 -26.37 7.12 11.29
N ILE A 120 -25.85 6.53 10.22
CA ILE A 120 -24.43 6.26 10.04
C ILE A 120 -23.66 7.57 9.89
N LEU A 121 -24.19 8.52 9.12
CA LEU A 121 -23.57 9.85 8.96
C LEU A 121 -23.64 10.67 10.27
N ASP A 122 -24.72 10.56 11.06
CA ASP A 122 -24.78 11.14 12.41
C ASP A 122 -23.68 10.56 13.32
N LEU A 123 -23.49 9.23 13.25
CA LEU A 123 -22.45 8.55 14.01
C LEU A 123 -21.05 8.99 13.58
N LEU A 124 -20.80 9.08 12.27
CA LEU A 124 -19.54 9.58 11.73
C LEU A 124 -19.24 11.03 12.19
N LEU A 125 -20.27 11.89 12.15
CA LEU A 125 -20.14 13.27 12.62
C LEU A 125 -19.78 13.31 14.10
N ALA A 126 -20.45 12.51 14.94
CA ALA A 126 -20.15 12.39 16.36
C ALA A 126 -18.72 11.89 16.63
N VAL A 127 -18.23 10.91 15.85
CA VAL A 127 -16.84 10.41 15.94
C VAL A 127 -15.85 11.55 15.74
N ILE A 128 -16.04 12.35 14.71
CA ILE A 128 -15.08 13.38 14.33
C ILE A 128 -15.13 14.57 15.30
N HIS A 129 -16.34 14.99 15.69
CA HIS A 129 -16.54 16.23 16.42
C HIS A 129 -16.66 16.03 17.95
N ASP A 130 -17.39 14.98 18.40
CA ASP A 130 -17.78 14.85 19.80
C ASP A 130 -16.87 13.90 20.60
N THR A 131 -15.97 13.18 19.94
CA THR A 131 -15.04 12.26 20.60
C THR A 131 -14.19 12.96 21.65
N ARG A 132 -14.24 12.47 22.90
CA ARG A 132 -13.37 12.93 23.97
C ARG A 132 -12.08 12.13 23.96
N ILE A 133 -10.98 12.84 23.85
CA ILE A 133 -9.64 12.26 23.90
C ILE A 133 -9.04 12.57 25.28
N ASP A 134 -8.76 11.56 26.07
CA ASP A 134 -8.13 11.67 27.38
C ASP A 134 -6.77 10.99 27.45
N ALA A 135 -6.06 11.16 28.55
CA ALA A 135 -4.73 10.59 28.73
C ALA A 135 -4.72 9.03 28.74
N LYS A 136 -5.82 8.41 29.15
CA LYS A 136 -5.95 6.93 29.16
C LYS A 136 -6.14 6.40 27.73
N ALA A 137 -7.00 7.05 26.95
CA ALA A 137 -7.18 6.73 25.53
C ALA A 137 -5.86 6.90 24.79
N LEU A 138 -5.17 8.02 24.97
CA LEU A 138 -3.85 8.28 24.39
C LEU A 138 -2.84 7.18 24.71
N ALA A 139 -2.69 6.78 25.97
CA ALA A 139 -1.78 5.72 26.36
C ALA A 139 -2.17 4.35 25.75
N THR A 140 -3.46 4.11 25.53
CA THR A 140 -3.94 2.88 24.92
C THR A 140 -3.65 2.87 23.42
N ALA A 141 -3.97 3.96 22.69
CA ALA A 141 -3.71 4.10 21.25
C ALA A 141 -2.20 3.95 20.93
N LYS A 142 -1.32 4.61 21.69
CA LYS A 142 0.14 4.45 21.56
C LYS A 142 0.57 2.97 21.61
N ARG A 143 0.07 2.20 22.59
CA ARG A 143 0.40 0.77 22.71
C ARG A 143 -0.15 -0.08 21.56
N ILE A 144 -1.29 0.29 20.99
CA ILE A 144 -1.85 -0.40 19.83
C ILE A 144 -0.94 -0.19 18.63
N ILE A 145 -0.61 1.06 18.33
CA ILE A 145 0.27 1.44 17.22
C ILE A 145 1.66 0.78 17.35
N GLU A 146 2.24 0.76 18.55
CA GLU A 146 3.50 0.05 18.79
C GLU A 146 3.44 -1.45 18.46
N ARG A 147 2.27 -2.09 18.66
CA ARG A 147 2.07 -3.50 18.33
C ARG A 147 1.89 -3.72 16.82
N GLU A 148 1.23 -2.83 16.14
CA GLU A 148 1.08 -2.86 14.68
C GLU A 148 2.43 -2.78 13.99
N ASP A 149 3.37 -2.06 14.56
CA ASP A 149 4.72 -1.82 14.05
C ASP A 149 5.73 -2.93 14.25
N GLY A 150 5.31 -4.06 14.70
CA GLY A 150 6.22 -5.17 14.86
C GLY A 150 6.69 -5.38 16.29
N GLY A 151 5.89 -5.04 17.29
CA GLY A 151 6.01 -5.57 18.65
C GLY A 151 6.06 -7.09 18.71
N HIS A 152 5.80 -7.76 17.60
CA HIS A 152 5.83 -9.21 17.44
C HIS A 152 7.23 -9.80 17.19
N TYR A 153 8.21 -8.99 16.80
CA TYR A 153 9.56 -9.48 16.52
C TYR A 153 10.38 -9.64 17.81
N GLY A 154 10.98 -10.82 17.99
CA GLY A 154 11.87 -11.09 19.12
C GLY A 154 13.13 -10.22 19.09
N HIS A 155 13.75 -9.97 20.28
CA HIS A 155 14.98 -9.16 20.39
C HIS A 155 16.09 -9.61 19.44
N LEU A 156 16.19 -10.90 19.19
CA LEU A 156 17.20 -11.47 18.33
C LEU A 156 16.92 -11.20 16.85
N GLN A 157 15.65 -11.25 16.44
CA GLN A 157 15.24 -10.89 15.09
C GLN A 157 15.47 -9.40 14.83
N ARG A 158 15.13 -8.54 15.78
CA ARG A 158 15.44 -7.09 15.70
C ARG A 158 16.93 -6.81 15.61
N TRP A 159 17.76 -7.61 16.32
CA TRP A 159 19.20 -7.46 16.24
C TRP A 159 19.78 -7.90 14.89
N LEU A 160 19.21 -8.97 14.28
CA LEU A 160 19.64 -9.47 12.98
C LEU A 160 19.22 -8.57 11.83
N ASP A 161 17.92 -8.24 11.78
CA ASP A 161 17.33 -7.45 10.70
C ASP A 161 17.56 -5.94 10.92
N ARG A 162 17.98 -5.57 12.14
CA ARG A 162 18.25 -4.17 12.54
C ARG A 162 17.08 -3.23 12.19
N GLN A 163 17.34 -2.21 11.37
CA GLN A 163 16.36 -1.21 10.96
C GLN A 163 15.49 -1.68 9.78
N ASP A 164 15.81 -2.82 9.18
CA ASP A 164 15.09 -3.33 8.00
C ASP A 164 13.91 -4.24 8.35
N ILE A 165 13.66 -4.49 9.66
CA ILE A 165 12.55 -5.34 10.11
C ILE A 165 11.21 -4.81 9.63
N GLY A 166 10.50 -5.66 8.89
CA GLY A 166 9.14 -5.39 8.43
C GLY A 166 9.01 -4.33 7.34
N HIS A 167 10.10 -3.65 6.96
CA HIS A 167 10.05 -2.65 5.89
C HIS A 167 10.23 -3.30 4.51
N PRO A 168 9.34 -3.00 3.54
CA PRO A 168 9.52 -3.38 2.15
C PRO A 168 10.83 -2.81 1.57
N ALA A 169 11.38 -3.46 0.54
CA ALA A 169 12.57 -2.98 -0.14
C ALA A 169 12.40 -1.59 -0.79
N SER A 170 11.18 -1.26 -1.23
CA SER A 170 10.81 0.07 -1.74
C SER A 170 10.89 1.14 -0.65
N ASP A 171 10.39 0.86 0.54
CA ASP A 171 10.45 1.76 1.69
C ASP A 171 11.89 2.05 2.12
N GLN A 172 12.73 1.01 2.11
CA GLN A 172 14.14 1.18 2.43
C GLN A 172 14.85 2.06 1.41
N LEU A 173 14.62 1.82 0.11
CA LEU A 173 15.17 2.68 -0.92
C LEU A 173 14.64 4.11 -0.82
N ALA A 174 13.34 4.29 -0.58
CA ALA A 174 12.74 5.60 -0.38
C ALA A 174 13.40 6.36 0.79
N THR A 175 13.71 5.66 1.88
CA THR A 175 14.47 6.22 3.02
C THR A 175 15.87 6.64 2.61
N GLU A 176 16.61 5.80 1.87
CA GLU A 176 17.95 6.12 1.38
C GLU A 176 17.93 7.33 0.43
N LEU A 177 16.89 7.48 -0.38
CA LEU A 177 16.70 8.60 -1.29
C LEU A 177 16.18 9.87 -0.60
N GLY A 178 15.83 9.81 0.69
CA GLY A 178 15.26 10.92 1.43
C GLY A 178 13.78 11.19 1.13
N LEU A 179 13.10 10.23 0.55
CA LEU A 179 11.66 10.30 0.24
C LEU A 179 10.77 9.83 1.40
N LYS A 180 11.36 9.18 2.39
CA LYS A 180 10.69 8.66 3.58
C LYS A 180 11.57 8.84 4.81
N CYS A 181 10.95 9.01 5.96
CA CYS A 181 11.70 9.12 7.21
C CYS A 181 12.43 7.81 7.55
N PRO A 182 13.71 7.90 8.01
CA PRO A 182 14.53 6.73 8.31
C PRO A 182 14.05 5.93 9.52
N GLU A 183 13.41 6.60 10.45
CA GLU A 183 12.89 6.01 11.69
C GLU A 183 11.45 6.42 11.91
N ARG A 184 10.73 5.62 12.66
CA ARG A 184 9.40 5.96 13.13
C ARG A 184 9.48 7.05 14.18
N SER A 185 8.46 7.90 14.22
CA SER A 185 8.29 8.87 15.30
C SER A 185 8.26 8.15 16.66
N ASN A 186 8.88 8.76 17.67
CA ASN A 186 8.74 8.29 19.03
C ASN A 186 7.35 8.64 19.56
N LEU A 187 6.47 7.67 19.64
CA LEU A 187 5.10 7.86 20.13
C LEU A 187 5.05 8.40 21.55
N ASP A 188 6.04 8.07 22.41
CA ASP A 188 6.08 8.54 23.78
C ASP A 188 6.17 10.06 23.89
N ASP A 189 6.81 10.72 22.93
CA ASP A 189 6.96 12.18 22.91
C ASP A 189 5.70 12.92 22.41
N MET A 190 4.71 12.21 21.87
CA MET A 190 3.46 12.79 21.40
C MET A 190 2.52 13.08 22.57
N THR A 191 2.00 14.30 22.61
CA THR A 191 1.16 14.79 23.70
C THR A 191 -0.31 14.92 23.31
N LEU A 192 -1.18 14.94 24.32
CA LEU A 192 -2.60 15.18 24.14
C LEU A 192 -2.88 16.56 23.51
N GLU A 193 -2.05 17.55 23.82
CA GLU A 193 -2.15 18.90 23.24
C GLU A 193 -1.88 18.87 21.73
N GLN A 194 -0.83 18.17 21.29
CA GLN A 194 -0.50 18.04 19.86
C GLN A 194 -1.63 17.35 19.09
N VAL A 195 -2.19 16.25 19.63
CA VAL A 195 -3.31 15.53 19.02
C VAL A 195 -4.56 16.40 18.90
N ASN A 196 -4.93 17.13 19.96
CA ASN A 196 -6.08 18.04 19.93
C ASN A 196 -5.83 19.20 18.95
N THR A 197 -4.64 19.77 18.94
CA THR A 197 -4.27 20.82 17.98
C THR A 197 -4.38 20.33 16.54
N LEU A 198 -3.93 19.11 16.26
CA LEU A 198 -4.08 18.49 14.94
C LEU A 198 -5.56 18.38 14.58
N ARG A 199 -6.39 17.82 15.47
CA ARG A 199 -7.82 17.71 15.23
C ARG A 199 -8.46 19.06 14.92
N ASP A 200 -8.21 20.06 15.77
CA ASP A 200 -8.83 21.37 15.65
C ASP A 200 -8.42 22.11 14.36
N ARG A 201 -7.23 21.87 13.84
CA ARG A 201 -6.71 22.54 12.65
C ARG A 201 -7.00 21.81 11.34
N TRP A 202 -6.88 20.48 11.33
CA TRP A 202 -6.93 19.69 10.11
C TRP A 202 -8.28 19.00 9.87
N TYR A 203 -9.04 18.67 10.95
CA TYR A 203 -10.38 18.10 10.84
C TYR A 203 -11.43 19.20 10.69
N ALA A 204 -11.15 20.13 9.80
CA ALA A 204 -12.00 21.26 9.44
C ALA A 204 -12.78 20.96 8.16
N ALA A 205 -13.99 21.51 8.07
CA ALA A 205 -14.89 21.25 6.95
C ALA A 205 -14.23 21.49 5.58
N ASN A 206 -13.52 22.60 5.43
CA ASN A 206 -12.85 22.98 4.19
C ASN A 206 -11.57 22.17 3.86
N ASN A 207 -11.19 21.23 4.73
CA ASN A 207 -10.12 20.26 4.49
C ASN A 207 -10.67 18.83 4.36
N MET A 208 -11.99 18.68 4.18
CA MET A 208 -12.64 17.37 4.09
C MET A 208 -13.41 17.19 2.79
N THR A 209 -13.46 15.94 2.34
CA THR A 209 -14.32 15.51 1.24
C THR A 209 -15.17 14.33 1.69
N LEU A 210 -16.49 14.48 1.59
CA LEU A 210 -17.45 13.41 1.86
C LEU A 210 -17.92 12.79 0.54
N ILE A 211 -17.66 11.51 0.35
CA ILE A 211 -18.06 10.74 -0.81
C ILE A 211 -19.14 9.74 -0.37
N VAL A 212 -20.31 9.75 -1.02
CA VAL A 212 -21.39 8.80 -0.75
C VAL A 212 -21.86 8.17 -2.05
N VAL A 213 -21.72 6.86 -2.15
CA VAL A 213 -22.07 6.08 -3.35
C VAL A 213 -23.09 5.00 -2.98
N GLY A 214 -24.18 4.89 -3.73
CA GLY A 214 -25.15 3.82 -3.48
C GLY A 214 -26.60 4.23 -3.65
N GLY A 215 -27.48 3.66 -2.84
CA GLY A 215 -28.91 4.00 -2.80
C GLY A 215 -29.16 5.29 -2.02
N LEU A 216 -28.94 6.44 -2.66
CA LEU A 216 -29.00 7.72 -1.98
C LEU A 216 -30.42 8.14 -1.64
N ASP A 217 -30.62 8.66 -0.42
CA ASP A 217 -31.83 9.35 -0.01
C ASP A 217 -32.02 10.67 -0.78
N ARG A 218 -33.20 10.92 -1.31
CA ARG A 218 -33.51 12.15 -2.06
C ARG A 218 -33.29 13.44 -1.26
N LEU A 219 -33.39 13.39 0.07
CA LEU A 219 -33.17 14.53 0.96
C LEU A 219 -31.74 14.55 1.54
N LEU A 220 -30.85 13.67 1.08
CA LEU A 220 -29.49 13.61 1.58
C LEU A 220 -28.75 14.95 1.43
N PRO A 221 -28.84 15.69 0.30
CA PRO A 221 -28.17 16.99 0.17
C PRO A 221 -28.61 17.99 1.26
N ALA A 222 -29.93 18.14 1.49
CA ALA A 222 -30.43 19.04 2.51
C ALA A 222 -30.14 18.56 3.95
N TYR A 223 -29.98 17.26 4.16
CA TYR A 223 -29.54 16.70 5.42
C TYR A 223 -28.07 17.04 5.68
N LEU A 224 -27.19 16.87 4.70
CA LEU A 224 -25.76 17.19 4.81
C LEU A 224 -25.52 18.67 5.07
N GLU A 225 -26.28 19.55 4.41
CA GLU A 225 -26.20 20.99 4.64
C GLU A 225 -26.52 21.37 6.10
N ARG A 226 -27.52 20.71 6.72
CA ARG A 226 -27.92 21.00 8.12
C ARG A 226 -27.05 20.35 9.17
N THR A 227 -26.26 19.34 8.84
CA THR A 227 -25.44 18.57 9.79
C THR A 227 -23.96 18.84 9.54
N PHE A 228 -23.40 18.35 8.46
CA PHE A 228 -22.01 18.58 8.09
C PHE A 228 -21.72 20.05 7.73
N GLY A 229 -22.73 20.82 7.32
CA GLY A 229 -22.61 22.26 7.08
C GLY A 229 -22.36 23.08 8.34
N GLU A 230 -22.59 22.54 9.54
CA GLU A 230 -22.29 23.18 10.82
C GLU A 230 -20.87 22.90 11.33
N LEU A 231 -20.13 21.99 10.68
CA LEU A 231 -18.73 21.75 11.04
C LEU A 231 -17.90 23.02 10.89
N PRO A 232 -16.94 23.27 11.80
CA PRO A 232 -16.08 24.43 11.73
C PRO A 232 -15.19 24.37 10.47
N ALA A 233 -14.96 25.55 9.87
CA ALA A 233 -13.91 25.75 8.89
C ALA A 233 -12.75 26.48 9.56
N THR A 234 -11.52 26.17 9.15
CA THR A 234 -10.30 26.81 9.64
C THR A 234 -9.51 27.42 8.49
N GLU A 235 -8.55 28.28 8.81
CA GLU A 235 -7.58 28.68 7.82
C GLU A 235 -6.79 27.44 7.38
N PRO A 236 -6.67 27.17 6.05
CA PRO A 236 -5.97 26.00 5.56
C PRO A 236 -4.51 25.98 6.05
N GLU A 237 -4.09 24.86 6.61
CA GLU A 237 -2.68 24.67 6.94
C GLU A 237 -1.88 24.47 5.66
N GLU A 238 -0.70 25.07 5.61
CA GLU A 238 0.23 24.86 4.50
C GLU A 238 0.85 23.46 4.62
N ARG A 239 0.67 22.64 3.59
CA ARG A 239 1.28 21.31 3.53
C ARG A 239 2.80 21.47 3.47
N ARG A 240 3.48 20.80 4.38
CA ARG A 240 4.94 20.79 4.41
C ARG A 240 5.47 19.73 3.46
N THR A 241 6.53 20.07 2.75
CA THR A 241 7.32 19.05 2.06
C THR A 241 8.14 18.30 3.10
N LEU A 242 8.14 16.98 3.04
CA LEU A 242 8.94 16.14 3.92
C LEU A 242 10.42 16.54 3.79
N GLU A 243 11.01 17.10 4.84
CA GLU A 243 12.44 17.37 4.93
C GLU A 243 13.16 16.13 5.46
N SER A 244 13.31 15.12 4.64
CA SER A 244 14.15 13.97 4.97
C SER A 244 15.54 14.14 4.36
N ILE A 245 16.56 13.85 5.15
CA ILE A 245 17.95 13.86 4.69
C ILE A 245 18.25 12.50 4.07
N GLY A 246 18.28 12.43 2.74
CA GLY A 246 18.69 11.25 2.01
C GLY A 246 20.15 10.87 2.30
N GLN A 247 20.43 9.60 2.29
CA GLN A 247 21.77 9.04 2.27
C GLN A 247 22.08 8.62 0.83
N GLN A 248 23.37 8.40 0.53
CA GLN A 248 23.72 7.86 -0.78
C GLN A 248 23.13 6.44 -0.92
N ALA A 249 22.15 6.27 -1.80
CA ALA A 249 21.55 4.98 -2.07
C ALA A 249 22.55 4.02 -2.71
N ALA A 250 22.72 2.84 -2.13
CA ALA A 250 23.58 1.81 -2.70
C ALA A 250 22.90 1.16 -3.91
N GLN A 251 23.62 0.96 -5.01
CA GLN A 251 23.10 0.28 -6.20
C GLN A 251 22.62 -1.14 -5.90
N ARG A 252 23.34 -1.87 -5.06
CA ARG A 252 22.96 -3.22 -4.59
C ARG A 252 23.09 -3.31 -3.08
N ARG A 253 22.08 -3.91 -2.45
CA ARG A 253 22.09 -4.16 -1.02
C ARG A 253 21.42 -5.49 -0.70
N ASP A 254 22.07 -6.29 0.14
CA ASP A 254 21.50 -7.51 0.71
C ASP A 254 20.85 -7.18 2.06
N LEU A 255 19.61 -7.63 2.23
CA LEU A 255 18.80 -7.45 3.42
C LEU A 255 18.62 -8.79 4.11
N THR A 256 18.84 -8.82 5.42
CA THR A 256 18.63 -10.05 6.20
C THR A 256 17.16 -10.13 6.61
N ARG A 257 16.48 -11.21 6.20
CA ARG A 257 15.08 -11.50 6.55
C ARG A 257 14.98 -12.90 7.12
N GLY A 258 15.02 -12.98 8.46
CA GLY A 258 14.96 -14.26 9.17
C GLY A 258 16.31 -14.94 9.37
N TRP A 259 16.26 -16.12 10.00
CA TRP A 259 17.46 -16.84 10.44
C TRP A 259 17.93 -17.89 9.49
N LEU A 260 17.01 -18.71 8.97
CA LEU A 260 17.29 -19.92 8.24
C LEU A 260 16.25 -20.13 7.17
N GLY A 261 16.72 -20.46 5.97
CA GLY A 261 15.88 -20.78 4.82
C GLY A 261 16.57 -20.46 3.50
N ASP A 262 16.00 -20.96 2.41
CA ASP A 262 16.51 -20.76 1.06
C ASP A 262 15.61 -19.84 0.22
N SER A 263 14.42 -19.47 0.74
CA SER A 263 13.55 -18.51 0.07
C SER A 263 14.13 -17.10 0.11
N VAL A 264 14.26 -16.49 -1.05
CA VAL A 264 14.87 -15.18 -1.26
C VAL A 264 13.89 -14.32 -2.06
N LYS A 265 13.86 -13.01 -1.79
CA LYS A 265 13.16 -12.04 -2.63
C LYS A 265 14.16 -11.14 -3.30
N LEU A 266 14.07 -11.07 -4.61
CA LEU A 266 14.82 -10.14 -5.45
C LEU A 266 13.89 -8.99 -5.82
N HIS A 267 14.34 -7.76 -5.55
CA HIS A 267 13.66 -6.52 -5.94
C HIS A 267 14.60 -5.71 -6.81
N TRP A 268 14.15 -5.32 -7.98
CA TRP A 268 14.83 -4.35 -8.84
C TRP A 268 13.96 -3.11 -8.95
N LEU A 269 14.48 -1.99 -8.41
CA LEU A 269 13.69 -0.77 -8.23
C LEU A 269 14.22 0.33 -9.14
N PHE A 270 13.29 1.07 -9.72
CA PHE A 270 13.57 2.24 -10.53
C PHE A 270 12.82 3.45 -9.95
N VAL A 271 13.48 4.60 -9.95
CA VAL A 271 12.80 5.88 -9.69
C VAL A 271 12.03 6.23 -10.97
N GLU A 272 10.73 6.48 -10.83
CA GLU A 272 9.90 6.86 -11.96
C GLU A 272 10.29 8.26 -12.47
N PRO A 273 10.28 8.46 -13.78
CA PRO A 273 10.50 9.79 -14.32
C PRO A 273 9.37 10.73 -13.90
N VAL A 274 9.69 11.97 -13.60
CA VAL A 274 8.70 13.02 -13.31
C VAL A 274 7.95 13.32 -14.61
N LEU A 275 6.71 12.89 -14.65
CA LEU A 275 5.80 13.11 -15.77
C LEU A 275 4.60 13.92 -15.25
N ASP A 276 3.99 14.71 -16.13
CA ASP A 276 2.75 15.41 -15.79
C ASP A 276 1.59 14.40 -15.59
N ASN A 277 0.47 14.87 -15.04
CA ASN A 277 -0.71 14.04 -14.75
C ASN A 277 -1.30 13.34 -16.00
N ASP A 278 -0.99 13.85 -17.20
CA ASP A 278 -1.43 13.22 -18.45
C ASP A 278 -0.64 11.95 -18.78
N HIS A 279 0.54 11.76 -18.18
CA HIS A 279 1.43 10.62 -18.43
C HIS A 279 1.30 9.49 -17.40
N GLN A 280 0.52 9.64 -16.32
CA GLN A 280 0.34 8.58 -15.32
C GLN A 280 -0.20 7.29 -15.93
N ALA A 281 -1.19 7.38 -16.84
CA ALA A 281 -1.69 6.21 -17.56
C ALA A 281 -0.62 5.51 -18.44
N THR A 282 0.39 6.25 -18.89
CA THR A 282 1.54 5.67 -19.62
C THR A 282 2.41 4.84 -18.69
N LEU A 283 2.72 5.34 -17.49
CA LEU A 283 3.48 4.59 -16.49
C LEU A 283 2.71 3.37 -15.97
N ASP A 284 1.39 3.48 -15.78
CA ASP A 284 0.53 2.35 -15.41
C ASP A 284 0.61 1.24 -16.47
N LEU A 285 0.46 1.60 -17.74
CA LEU A 285 0.53 0.63 -18.83
C LEU A 285 1.93 0.04 -18.98
N LEU A 286 2.96 0.86 -18.80
CA LEU A 286 4.35 0.40 -18.79
C LEU A 286 4.63 -0.59 -17.65
N SER A 287 4.11 -0.32 -16.46
CA SER A 287 4.19 -1.24 -15.32
C SER A 287 3.53 -2.59 -15.65
N HIS A 288 2.34 -2.59 -16.25
CA HIS A 288 1.68 -3.82 -16.68
C HIS A 288 2.45 -4.56 -17.78
N TYR A 289 3.10 -3.84 -18.68
CA TYR A 289 3.98 -4.48 -19.67
C TYR A 289 5.19 -5.13 -19.01
N LEU A 290 5.85 -4.43 -18.10
CA LEU A 290 7.02 -4.95 -17.36
C LEU A 290 6.65 -6.13 -16.45
N ASP A 291 5.45 -6.10 -15.85
CA ASP A 291 4.89 -7.23 -15.10
C ASP A 291 4.80 -8.49 -15.97
N TRP A 292 4.23 -8.36 -17.17
CA TRP A 292 4.17 -9.45 -18.14
C TRP A 292 5.56 -9.89 -18.61
N ALA A 293 6.45 -8.95 -18.95
CA ALA A 293 7.78 -9.25 -19.44
C ALA A 293 8.60 -10.02 -18.38
N LEU A 294 8.47 -9.62 -17.11
CA LEU A 294 9.09 -10.29 -15.99
C LEU A 294 8.50 -11.70 -15.80
N TYR A 295 7.17 -11.83 -15.86
CA TYR A 295 6.50 -13.13 -15.78
C TYR A 295 6.95 -14.09 -16.89
N ASP A 296 7.05 -13.61 -18.14
CA ASP A 296 7.55 -14.40 -19.28
C ASP A 296 8.98 -14.86 -19.04
N GLN A 297 9.87 -13.96 -18.61
CA GLN A 297 11.29 -14.27 -18.44
C GLN A 297 11.55 -15.13 -17.19
N MET A 298 10.99 -14.74 -16.04
CA MET A 298 11.33 -15.38 -14.76
C MET A 298 10.58 -16.69 -14.54
N ARG A 299 9.31 -16.76 -14.98
CA ARG A 299 8.49 -17.97 -14.76
C ARG A 299 8.44 -18.89 -15.98
N LEU A 300 8.03 -18.36 -17.15
CA LEU A 300 7.73 -19.21 -18.29
C LEU A 300 8.98 -19.75 -18.97
N ARG A 301 10.00 -18.92 -19.15
CA ARG A 301 11.23 -19.33 -19.88
C ARG A 301 12.29 -19.96 -18.98
N ASN A 302 12.46 -19.44 -17.77
CA ASN A 302 13.57 -19.86 -16.92
C ASN A 302 13.13 -20.63 -15.66
N GLY A 303 11.85 -20.61 -15.28
CA GLY A 303 11.33 -21.36 -14.13
C GLY A 303 11.88 -20.92 -12.77
N LEU A 304 12.40 -19.68 -12.68
CA LEU A 304 13.10 -19.15 -11.49
C LEU A 304 12.15 -18.64 -10.41
N SER A 305 10.95 -18.16 -10.78
CA SER A 305 10.00 -17.58 -9.83
C SER A 305 8.58 -18.04 -10.14
N TYR A 306 7.80 -18.32 -9.11
CA TYR A 306 6.40 -18.68 -9.26
C TYR A 306 5.50 -17.46 -9.55
N GLY A 307 5.72 -16.36 -8.86
CA GLY A 307 4.87 -15.18 -8.91
C GLY A 307 5.65 -13.86 -9.03
N PRO A 308 6.49 -13.72 -10.09
CA PRO A 308 7.15 -12.44 -10.30
C PRO A 308 6.11 -11.35 -10.60
N SER A 309 6.37 -10.11 -10.18
CA SER A 309 5.42 -9.01 -10.32
C SER A 309 6.09 -7.65 -10.45
N ALA A 310 5.41 -6.72 -11.10
CA ALA A 310 5.77 -5.31 -11.09
C ALA A 310 4.76 -4.52 -10.26
N LYS A 311 5.24 -3.61 -9.41
CA LYS A 311 4.43 -2.77 -8.52
C LYS A 311 4.92 -1.34 -8.54
N ARG A 312 4.00 -0.40 -8.64
CA ARG A 312 4.27 1.03 -8.48
C ARG A 312 3.88 1.47 -7.08
N GLU A 313 4.71 2.29 -6.47
CA GLU A 313 4.47 2.90 -5.15
C GLU A 313 4.88 4.37 -5.21
N SER A 314 4.09 5.24 -4.58
CA SER A 314 4.37 6.68 -4.54
C SER A 314 4.85 7.10 -3.16
N PHE A 315 5.86 7.97 -3.13
CA PHE A 315 6.42 8.59 -1.95
C PHE A 315 6.41 10.10 -2.19
N GLY A 316 5.39 10.78 -1.69
CA GLY A 316 5.09 12.16 -2.10
C GLY A 316 4.92 12.25 -3.62
N ASP A 317 5.67 13.16 -4.25
CA ASP A 317 5.63 13.37 -5.71
C ASP A 317 6.53 12.40 -6.51
N THR A 318 7.26 11.51 -5.83
CA THR A 318 8.19 10.57 -6.46
C THR A 318 7.62 9.16 -6.47
N GLY A 319 7.53 8.56 -7.66
CA GLY A 319 7.15 7.16 -7.82
C GLY A 319 8.37 6.23 -7.84
N LEU A 320 8.21 5.03 -7.28
CA LEU A 320 9.13 3.91 -7.43
C LEU A 320 8.42 2.75 -8.13
N LEU A 321 9.03 2.22 -9.18
CA LEU A 321 8.63 0.99 -9.82
C LEU A 321 9.50 -0.15 -9.30
N SER A 322 8.90 -1.16 -8.67
CA SER A 322 9.57 -2.36 -8.18
C SER A 322 9.25 -3.56 -9.06
N LEU A 323 10.27 -4.26 -9.53
CA LEU A 323 10.16 -5.55 -10.20
C LEU A 323 10.61 -6.63 -9.21
N ASN A 324 9.70 -7.52 -8.84
CA ASN A 324 9.87 -8.43 -7.71
C ASN A 324 9.85 -9.88 -8.17
N ALA A 325 10.69 -10.72 -7.57
CA ALA A 325 10.70 -12.17 -7.81
C ALA A 325 11.02 -12.93 -6.52
N ASP A 326 10.20 -13.94 -6.20
CA ASP A 326 10.51 -14.92 -5.16
C ASP A 326 11.36 -16.03 -5.78
N LEU A 327 12.51 -16.34 -5.17
CA LEU A 327 13.54 -17.21 -5.70
C LEU A 327 14.01 -18.22 -4.66
N GLU A 328 14.64 -19.30 -5.13
CA GLU A 328 15.53 -20.08 -4.30
C GLU A 328 16.92 -19.41 -4.22
N ARG A 329 17.61 -19.65 -3.11
CA ARG A 329 18.89 -18.98 -2.80
C ARG A 329 19.98 -19.24 -3.87
N GLU A 330 19.98 -20.43 -4.46
CA GLU A 330 20.91 -20.83 -5.50
C GLU A 330 20.67 -20.13 -6.84
N ASP A 331 19.45 -19.60 -7.06
CA ASP A 331 19.04 -19.01 -8.34
C ASP A 331 19.29 -17.49 -8.41
N ILE A 332 19.78 -16.86 -7.34
CA ILE A 332 19.95 -15.39 -7.26
C ILE A 332 20.75 -14.84 -8.44
N ASP A 333 21.93 -15.42 -8.72
CA ASP A 333 22.82 -14.88 -9.74
C ASP A 333 22.22 -15.05 -11.14
N GLN A 334 21.57 -16.19 -11.40
CA GLN A 334 20.86 -16.43 -12.66
C GLN A 334 19.68 -15.48 -12.83
N ALA A 335 18.91 -15.22 -11.78
CA ALA A 335 17.79 -14.29 -11.80
C ALA A 335 18.22 -12.86 -12.09
N VAL A 336 19.30 -12.40 -11.45
CA VAL A 336 19.89 -11.09 -11.70
C VAL A 336 20.34 -10.97 -13.16
N GLU A 337 21.01 -12.02 -13.70
CA GLU A 337 21.45 -12.05 -15.10
C GLU A 337 20.27 -12.00 -16.08
N VAL A 338 19.20 -12.76 -15.81
CA VAL A 338 17.98 -12.78 -16.64
C VAL A 338 17.32 -11.41 -16.65
N MET A 339 17.17 -10.74 -15.47
CA MET A 339 16.60 -9.40 -15.40
C MET A 339 17.47 -8.38 -16.13
N GLN A 340 18.78 -8.46 -15.98
CA GLN A 340 19.70 -7.54 -16.67
C GLN A 340 19.60 -7.67 -18.18
N LYS A 341 19.57 -8.90 -18.70
CA LYS A 341 19.36 -9.16 -20.14
C LYS A 341 18.01 -8.64 -20.63
N LEU A 342 16.96 -8.74 -19.83
CA LEU A 342 15.67 -8.18 -20.14
C LEU A 342 15.77 -6.65 -20.29
N PHE A 343 16.39 -5.94 -19.34
CA PHE A 343 16.54 -4.49 -19.41
C PHE A 343 17.42 -4.05 -20.58
N ASP A 344 18.51 -4.77 -20.85
CA ASP A 344 19.38 -4.48 -22.00
C ASP A 344 18.63 -4.66 -23.33
N HIS A 345 17.81 -5.70 -23.42
CA HIS A 345 16.93 -5.90 -24.58
C HIS A 345 15.93 -4.75 -24.74
N LEU A 346 15.24 -4.36 -23.65
CA LEU A 346 14.26 -3.28 -23.66
C LEU A 346 14.90 -1.91 -23.99
N ARG A 347 16.11 -1.65 -23.50
CA ARG A 347 16.88 -0.43 -23.85
C ARG A 347 17.18 -0.37 -25.34
N LYS A 348 17.52 -1.49 -25.94
CA LYS A 348 17.99 -1.58 -27.31
C LYS A 348 16.83 -1.61 -28.32
N GLU A 349 15.84 -2.47 -28.08
CA GLU A 349 14.78 -2.78 -29.05
C GLU A 349 13.44 -2.04 -28.73
N GLY A 350 13.28 -1.57 -27.48
CA GLY A 350 12.02 -1.00 -26.97
C GLY A 350 10.96 -2.07 -26.67
N LEU A 351 9.72 -1.63 -26.58
CA LEU A 351 8.56 -2.50 -26.35
C LEU A 351 8.16 -3.22 -27.62
N ASP A 352 7.89 -4.51 -27.52
CA ASP A 352 7.32 -5.28 -28.64
C ASP A 352 5.88 -4.80 -28.95
N PRO A 353 5.58 -4.38 -30.18
CA PRO A 353 4.31 -3.79 -30.53
C PRO A 353 3.10 -4.70 -30.29
N ASP A 354 3.20 -5.98 -30.61
CA ASP A 354 2.09 -6.93 -30.48
C ASP A 354 1.79 -7.21 -29.00
N THR A 355 2.83 -7.37 -28.20
CA THR A 355 2.73 -7.51 -26.75
C THR A 355 2.16 -6.26 -26.11
N PHE A 356 2.61 -5.07 -26.52
CA PHE A 356 2.10 -3.80 -26.03
C PHE A 356 0.59 -3.66 -26.28
N GLU A 357 0.11 -3.89 -27.49
CA GLU A 357 -1.32 -3.79 -27.81
C GLU A 357 -2.15 -4.84 -27.06
N ARG A 358 -1.63 -6.05 -26.89
CA ARG A 358 -2.29 -7.10 -26.09
C ARG A 358 -2.40 -6.70 -24.60
N ILE A 359 -1.34 -6.19 -24.00
CA ILE A 359 -1.33 -5.74 -22.59
C ILE A 359 -2.25 -4.52 -22.43
N LYS A 360 -2.19 -3.56 -23.34
CA LYS A 360 -3.09 -2.40 -23.36
C LYS A 360 -4.55 -2.82 -23.41
N TYR A 361 -4.90 -3.75 -24.29
CA TYR A 361 -6.26 -4.29 -24.37
C TYR A 361 -6.69 -4.93 -23.04
N ALA A 362 -5.85 -5.76 -22.43
CA ALA A 362 -6.12 -6.40 -21.15
C ALA A 362 -6.27 -5.39 -20.01
N SER A 363 -5.40 -4.36 -19.96
CA SER A 363 -5.45 -3.29 -18.96
C SER A 363 -6.71 -2.45 -19.09
N VAL A 364 -7.08 -2.06 -20.31
CA VAL A 364 -8.33 -1.35 -20.59
C VAL A 364 -9.55 -2.17 -20.19
N ALA A 365 -9.55 -3.48 -20.50
CA ALA A 365 -10.63 -4.37 -20.12
C ALA A 365 -10.73 -4.47 -18.58
N LYS A 366 -9.62 -4.76 -17.88
CA LYS A 366 -9.57 -4.83 -16.41
C LYS A 366 -10.08 -3.53 -15.79
N GLU A 367 -9.62 -2.38 -16.26
CA GLU A 367 -10.03 -1.07 -15.76
C GLU A 367 -11.53 -0.80 -15.99
N SER A 368 -12.12 -1.35 -17.05
CA SER A 368 -13.55 -1.15 -17.33
C SER A 368 -14.48 -1.77 -16.29
N TRP A 369 -14.03 -2.78 -15.55
CA TRP A 369 -14.80 -3.43 -14.48
C TRP A 369 -14.21 -3.26 -13.06
N SER A 370 -13.10 -2.54 -12.89
CA SER A 370 -12.43 -2.35 -11.59
C SER A 370 -13.33 -1.67 -10.55
N THR A 371 -14.30 -0.86 -11.01
CA THR A 371 -15.23 -0.10 -10.18
C THR A 371 -16.64 -0.69 -10.14
N GLN A 372 -16.78 -2.02 -10.26
CA GLN A 372 -18.08 -2.68 -10.07
C GLN A 372 -18.41 -2.76 -8.57
N GLY A 373 -19.64 -2.36 -8.23
CA GLY A 373 -20.10 -2.25 -6.84
C GLY A 373 -19.90 -0.84 -6.27
N ASN A 374 -20.68 -0.54 -5.21
CA ASN A 374 -20.66 0.79 -4.59
C ASN A 374 -19.34 1.07 -3.89
N SER A 375 -18.78 0.09 -3.18
CA SER A 375 -17.50 0.22 -2.46
C SER A 375 -16.34 0.51 -3.42
N ALA A 376 -16.18 -0.31 -4.47
CA ALA A 376 -15.13 -0.12 -5.46
C ALA A 376 -15.25 1.22 -6.19
N LEU A 377 -16.50 1.70 -6.42
CA LEU A 377 -16.72 3.00 -7.03
C LEU A 377 -16.40 4.17 -6.06
N ALA A 378 -16.70 4.01 -4.76
CA ALA A 378 -16.31 4.99 -3.75
C ALA A 378 -14.79 5.07 -3.57
N ASP A 379 -14.10 3.92 -3.57
CA ASP A 379 -12.63 3.85 -3.52
C ASP A 379 -11.99 4.49 -4.76
N TYR A 380 -12.58 4.28 -5.92
CA TYR A 380 -12.13 4.97 -7.13
C TYR A 380 -12.22 6.50 -7.00
N TYR A 381 -13.33 7.03 -6.46
CA TYR A 381 -13.45 8.48 -6.26
C TYR A 381 -12.48 9.01 -5.21
N TRP A 382 -12.25 8.26 -4.15
CA TRP A 382 -11.24 8.60 -3.15
C TRP A 382 -9.83 8.65 -3.79
N GLY A 383 -9.40 7.58 -4.45
CA GLY A 383 -8.07 7.52 -5.09
C GLY A 383 -7.86 8.52 -6.23
N ALA A 384 -8.95 9.07 -6.81
CA ALA A 384 -8.90 9.98 -7.94
C ALA A 384 -9.28 11.44 -7.56
N LEU A 385 -9.31 11.81 -6.27
CA LEU A 385 -9.73 13.17 -5.84
C LEU A 385 -8.93 14.29 -6.49
N ASN A 386 -7.64 14.09 -6.74
CA ASN A 386 -6.79 15.06 -7.42
C ASN A 386 -7.18 15.28 -8.89
N ASP A 387 -7.88 14.32 -9.50
CA ASP A 387 -8.39 14.38 -10.87
C ASP A 387 -9.84 14.89 -10.97
N TYR A 388 -10.42 15.28 -9.81
CA TYR A 388 -11.78 15.78 -9.76
C TYR A 388 -11.85 17.25 -10.16
N SER A 389 -12.75 17.57 -11.10
CA SER A 389 -13.05 18.95 -11.51
C SER A 389 -14.48 19.05 -12.02
N ASP A 390 -15.21 20.06 -11.55
CA ASP A 390 -16.54 20.47 -12.07
C ASP A 390 -17.55 19.30 -12.18
N GLY A 391 -17.67 18.48 -11.13
CA GLY A 391 -18.60 17.34 -11.08
C GLY A 391 -18.17 16.15 -11.93
N ARG A 392 -16.89 16.09 -12.32
CA ARG A 392 -16.35 15.03 -13.16
C ARG A 392 -15.01 14.53 -12.69
N PHE A 393 -14.82 13.24 -12.86
CA PHE A 393 -13.52 12.57 -12.72
C PHE A 393 -12.95 12.26 -14.11
N VAL A 394 -11.64 12.24 -14.22
CA VAL A 394 -10.96 11.77 -15.42
C VAL A 394 -11.32 10.29 -15.65
N ASN A 395 -11.63 9.93 -16.89
CA ASN A 395 -11.96 8.54 -17.22
C ASN A 395 -10.68 7.73 -17.49
N PRO A 396 -10.25 6.83 -16.56
CA PRO A 396 -9.00 6.10 -16.72
C PRO A 396 -9.00 5.12 -17.89
N VAL A 397 -10.16 4.54 -18.24
CA VAL A 397 -10.29 3.70 -19.45
C VAL A 397 -9.96 4.50 -20.70
N ARG A 398 -10.43 5.76 -20.78
CA ARG A 398 -10.12 6.63 -21.91
C ARG A 398 -8.65 7.00 -21.95
N LYS A 399 -8.05 7.33 -20.79
CA LYS A 399 -6.62 7.65 -20.68
C LYS A 399 -5.77 6.46 -21.14
N LEU A 400 -6.02 5.25 -20.63
CA LEU A 400 -5.31 4.05 -21.05
C LEU A 400 -5.44 3.75 -22.56
N ARG A 401 -6.63 3.96 -23.14
CA ARG A 401 -6.82 3.78 -24.60
C ARG A 401 -6.01 4.76 -25.44
N GLN A 402 -5.74 5.95 -24.93
CA GLN A 402 -5.01 7.00 -25.63
C GLN A 402 -3.50 6.83 -25.59
N VAL A 403 -2.97 6.02 -24.67
CA VAL A 403 -1.53 5.76 -24.61
C VAL A 403 -1.03 5.13 -25.91
N SER A 404 -0.05 5.75 -26.51
CA SER A 404 0.60 5.25 -27.74
C SER A 404 1.87 4.47 -27.42
N LEU A 405 2.28 3.59 -28.32
CA LEU A 405 3.56 2.86 -28.21
C LEU A 405 4.75 3.83 -28.16
N VAL A 406 4.67 4.97 -28.84
CA VAL A 406 5.73 5.99 -28.85
C VAL A 406 5.88 6.59 -27.45
N GLN A 407 4.78 7.03 -26.83
CA GLN A 407 4.81 7.56 -25.45
C GLN A 407 5.32 6.51 -24.45
N ALA A 408 4.89 5.25 -24.58
CA ALA A 408 5.36 4.17 -23.70
C ALA A 408 6.85 3.89 -23.87
N ASN A 409 7.39 3.96 -25.09
CA ASN A 409 8.83 3.80 -25.33
C ASN A 409 9.66 5.01 -24.84
N GLU A 410 9.10 6.21 -24.91
CA GLU A 410 9.75 7.40 -24.30
C GLU A 410 9.82 7.28 -22.79
N ALA A 411 8.72 6.87 -22.13
CA ALA A 411 8.69 6.63 -20.71
C ALA A 411 9.64 5.47 -20.29
N LEU A 412 9.67 4.38 -21.06
CA LEU A 412 10.60 3.27 -20.85
C LEU A 412 12.06 3.73 -20.92
N LYS A 413 12.40 4.54 -21.92
CA LYS A 413 13.75 5.06 -22.11
C LYS A 413 14.20 5.92 -20.93
N GLU A 414 13.35 6.78 -20.43
CA GLU A 414 13.66 7.59 -19.26
C GLU A 414 13.74 6.73 -17.98
N LEU A 415 12.84 5.76 -17.79
CA LEU A 415 12.85 4.84 -16.66
C LEU A 415 14.14 4.01 -16.60
N LEU A 416 14.58 3.46 -17.75
CA LEU A 416 15.76 2.60 -17.84
C LEU A 416 17.05 3.38 -18.14
N LYS A 417 17.06 4.70 -18.02
CA LYS A 417 18.25 5.52 -18.21
C LYS A 417 19.35 5.18 -17.21
N GLU A 418 18.96 4.91 -15.96
CA GLU A 418 19.82 4.41 -14.91
C GLU A 418 19.62 2.90 -14.74
N ASP A 419 20.58 2.22 -14.13
CA ASP A 419 20.52 0.74 -13.95
C ASP A 419 19.55 0.31 -12.84
N GLY A 420 18.97 1.28 -12.12
CA GLY A 420 18.08 1.02 -10.99
C GLY A 420 18.84 0.52 -9.76
N TYR A 421 18.10 0.04 -8.79
CA TYR A 421 18.60 -0.40 -7.49
C TYR A 421 18.20 -1.83 -7.22
N VAL A 422 19.15 -2.66 -6.79
CA VAL A 422 18.91 -4.06 -6.47
C VAL A 422 18.86 -4.26 -4.96
N ARG A 423 17.79 -4.90 -4.48
CA ARG A 423 17.64 -5.32 -3.08
C ARG A 423 17.38 -6.82 -3.06
N ILE A 424 18.13 -7.56 -2.24
CA ILE A 424 18.01 -9.00 -2.11
C ILE A 424 17.71 -9.31 -0.64
N GLU A 425 16.48 -9.69 -0.38
CA GLU A 425 16.05 -10.13 0.95
C GLU A 425 16.32 -11.63 1.09
N LYS A 426 17.15 -12.01 2.05
CA LYS A 426 17.48 -13.42 2.27
C LYS A 426 17.66 -13.74 3.75
N PRO A 427 17.38 -14.97 4.20
CA PRO A 427 17.71 -15.42 5.54
C PRO A 427 19.23 -15.37 5.78
N LEU A 428 19.62 -15.22 7.06
CA LEU A 428 21.02 -15.16 7.47
C LEU A 428 21.81 -16.39 7.01
N LEU A 429 21.21 -17.60 7.15
CA LEU A 429 21.78 -18.89 6.75
C LEU A 429 20.83 -19.61 5.80
N GLY A 430 21.38 -20.20 4.74
CA GLY A 430 20.72 -21.22 3.94
C GLY A 430 20.86 -22.60 4.58
N TYR A 431 20.06 -23.58 4.13
CA TYR A 431 20.16 -24.96 4.63
C TYR A 431 21.50 -25.58 4.27
N ASP A 432 22.04 -25.35 3.10
CA ASP A 432 23.34 -25.88 2.68
C ASP A 432 24.50 -25.32 3.53
N GLU A 433 24.45 -24.01 3.84
CA GLU A 433 25.41 -23.36 4.73
C GLU A 433 25.32 -23.97 6.16
N LEU A 434 24.11 -24.21 6.66
CA LEU A 434 23.89 -24.85 7.94
C LEU A 434 24.45 -26.28 7.96
N TYR A 435 24.16 -27.07 6.94
CA TYR A 435 24.68 -28.44 6.84
C TYR A 435 26.20 -28.45 6.74
N GLY A 436 26.79 -27.52 5.99
CA GLY A 436 28.23 -27.33 5.93
C GLY A 436 28.85 -27.01 7.29
N LEU A 437 28.23 -26.08 8.05
CA LEU A 437 28.67 -25.74 9.41
C LEU A 437 28.58 -26.93 10.38
N VAL A 438 27.47 -27.68 10.32
CA VAL A 438 27.28 -28.89 11.15
C VAL A 438 28.32 -29.94 10.80
N ALA A 439 28.56 -30.20 9.51
CA ALA A 439 29.58 -31.16 9.06
C ALA A 439 30.98 -30.75 9.51
N LEU A 440 31.32 -29.45 9.41
CA LEU A 440 32.58 -28.90 9.92
C LEU A 440 32.73 -29.11 11.42
N LEU A 441 31.70 -28.80 12.19
CA LEU A 441 31.70 -28.97 13.65
C LEU A 441 31.91 -30.43 14.04
N LEU A 442 31.17 -31.34 13.40
CA LEU A 442 31.34 -32.78 13.61
C LEU A 442 32.75 -33.26 13.22
N GLY A 443 33.31 -32.77 12.13
CA GLY A 443 34.68 -33.03 11.73
C GLY A 443 35.70 -32.57 12.78
N LEU A 444 35.53 -31.36 13.33
CA LEU A 444 36.40 -30.86 14.39
C LEU A 444 36.29 -31.68 15.70
N ILE A 445 35.08 -32.10 16.08
CA ILE A 445 34.86 -32.95 17.27
C ILE A 445 35.55 -34.29 17.04
N LEU A 446 35.40 -34.92 15.90
CA LEU A 446 36.07 -36.19 15.56
C LEU A 446 37.61 -36.06 15.57
N ALA A 447 38.13 -34.98 14.99
CA ALA A 447 39.56 -34.68 14.98
C ALA A 447 40.11 -34.50 16.40
N ALA A 448 39.38 -33.73 17.22
CA ALA A 448 39.75 -33.55 18.64
C ALA A 448 39.69 -34.85 19.45
N GLY A 449 38.70 -35.70 19.20
CA GLY A 449 38.57 -37.06 19.75
C GLY A 449 39.73 -37.96 19.35
N LEU A 450 40.11 -37.97 18.10
CA LEU A 450 41.27 -38.74 17.58
C LEU A 450 42.61 -38.26 18.15
N LEU A 451 42.78 -36.93 18.31
CA LEU A 451 43.97 -36.34 18.92
C LEU A 451 44.06 -36.69 20.40
N ARG A 452 42.96 -36.71 21.15
CA ARG A 452 42.88 -37.15 22.56
C ARG A 452 43.18 -38.64 22.65
N TRP A 453 42.58 -39.47 21.80
CA TRP A 453 42.83 -40.90 21.78
C TRP A 453 44.31 -41.25 21.48
N ARG A 454 44.95 -40.53 20.53
CA ARG A 454 46.39 -40.64 20.25
C ARG A 454 47.26 -40.22 21.42
N ARG A 455 46.87 -39.22 22.23
CA ARG A 455 47.61 -38.76 23.38
C ARG A 455 47.43 -39.63 24.64
N HIS A 456 46.31 -40.37 24.77
CA HIS A 456 45.96 -41.22 25.92
C HIS A 456 45.75 -42.69 25.46
N GLY A 457 46.48 -43.14 24.43
CA GLY A 457 46.39 -44.51 23.92
C GLY A 457 46.61 -45.52 25.05
N PRO A 458 46.05 -46.73 24.93
CA PRO A 458 46.07 -47.73 26.00
C PRO A 458 47.52 -48.00 26.46
N GLU A 459 47.78 -47.83 27.73
CA GLU A 459 49.00 -48.31 28.39
C GLU A 459 49.15 -49.80 28.04
N LYS A 460 50.32 -50.20 27.49
CA LYS A 460 50.62 -51.57 27.26
C LYS A 460 50.53 -52.34 28.60
N PRO A 461 49.84 -53.44 28.68
CA PRO A 461 49.82 -54.22 29.90
C PRO A 461 51.24 -54.62 30.23
N SER A 462 51.72 -54.17 31.41
CA SER A 462 53.01 -54.58 31.95
C SER A 462 53.05 -56.08 32.05
N GLY A 463 54.05 -56.71 31.42
CA GLY A 463 54.25 -58.14 31.38
C GLY A 463 54.33 -58.72 32.80
N ALA A 464 53.48 -59.69 33.08
CA ALA A 464 53.58 -60.54 34.23
C ALA A 464 54.86 -61.38 34.12
N THR A 465 55.88 -61.08 34.89
CA THR A 465 56.99 -61.92 35.11
C THR A 465 56.49 -63.15 35.88
N ARG A 466 56.52 -64.30 35.23
CA ARG A 466 56.45 -65.59 35.89
C ARG A 466 57.77 -65.79 36.66
N GLU A 467 57.73 -65.83 37.98
CA GLU A 467 58.73 -66.53 38.78
C GLU A 467 58.26 -67.97 39.06
N GLN A 468 59.26 -68.86 38.97
CA GLN A 468 59.13 -70.27 39.25
C GLN A 468 58.90 -70.58 40.77
#